data_e83497d2eacac31752e4e6e6ed43396d
#
_entry.id   e83497d2eacac31752e4e6e6ed43396d
#
_cell.length_a   1.000
_cell.length_b   1.000
_cell.length_c   1.000
_cell.angle_alpha   90.00
_cell.angle_beta   90.00
_cell.angle_gamma   90.00
#
_symmetry.space_group_name_H-M   'P 1'
#
loop_
_entity.id
_entity.type
_entity.pdbx_description
1 polymer ?
#
loop_
_entity_poly.entity_id
_entity_poly.type
_entity_poly.pdbx_seq_one_letter_code
_entity_poly.pdbx_strand_id
1 'polypeptide(L)'
;MAEPRHWTPADARHWIAVPDAESDKYSRGVLGIVTGSDHYPGAAVIGVEAAIRTGVGMVRYLGADRPTELVLQRRPEVVTAEGRVQAWLIGSGMDPGKLTRVESALLDAALHGGEPVVADAGSLRRVTAGAHQRAFGVDESWRIVATPHVGELATMLSGLGSPADVEAIRAEPVPYAADVAARLGIVVVLKGGTTHVVSPDGEAITVAGGSPWLATAGTGDALAGIIGALVATNAERVLADPASLASIAASGVLIHAAAGDAAAVDGPLAALDVSQAVRGVVHGLLS
;
A
#
# COMPACT_ATOMS: atom_id res chain seq x y z
N MET A 1 -0.73 -12.08 23.19
CA MET A 1 0.07 -11.33 22.20
C MET A 1 0.91 -10.31 22.94
N ALA A 2 2.11 -9.98 22.42
CA ALA A 2 2.91 -8.88 22.95
C ALA A 2 2.19 -7.54 22.75
N GLU A 3 2.52 -6.53 23.56
CA GLU A 3 2.00 -5.18 23.39
C GLU A 3 2.46 -4.60 22.03
N PRO A 4 1.58 -3.98 21.23
CA PRO A 4 1.96 -3.42 19.95
C PRO A 4 3.05 -2.35 20.09
N ARG A 5 4.06 -2.41 19.20
CA ARG A 5 5.13 -1.42 19.15
C ARG A 5 4.61 -0.11 18.55
N HIS A 6 4.82 1.01 19.23
CA HIS A 6 4.56 2.33 18.63
C HIS A 6 5.64 2.72 17.63
N TRP A 7 5.22 3.13 16.42
CA TRP A 7 6.14 3.55 15.36
C TRP A 7 6.45 5.04 15.45
N THR A 8 7.72 5.39 15.35
CA THR A 8 8.21 6.76 15.55
C THR A 8 8.75 7.36 14.23
N PRO A 9 8.91 8.70 14.14
CA PRO A 9 9.59 9.34 13.02
C PRO A 9 11.01 8.82 12.78
N ALA A 10 11.75 8.50 13.84
CA ALA A 10 13.09 7.93 13.74
C ALA A 10 13.08 6.53 13.11
N ASP A 11 12.08 5.69 13.44
CA ASP A 11 11.90 4.39 12.79
C ASP A 11 11.58 4.56 11.30
N ALA A 12 10.68 5.49 10.95
CA ALA A 12 10.28 5.74 9.57
C ALA A 12 11.44 6.28 8.70
N ARG A 13 12.26 7.19 9.24
CA ARG A 13 13.45 7.73 8.56
C ARG A 13 14.36 6.62 8.03
N HIS A 14 14.52 5.53 8.76
CA HIS A 14 15.39 4.41 8.37
C HIS A 14 14.98 3.76 7.04
N TRP A 15 13.70 3.87 6.66
CA TRP A 15 13.13 3.24 5.46
C TRP A 15 12.98 4.20 4.29
N ILE A 16 13.38 5.47 4.44
CA ILE A 16 13.41 6.44 3.34
C ILE A 16 14.76 6.31 2.63
N ALA A 17 14.74 5.79 1.40
CA ALA A 17 15.92 5.66 0.59
C ALA A 17 16.38 7.03 0.08
N VAL A 18 17.59 7.45 0.44
CA VAL A 18 18.21 8.68 -0.04
C VAL A 18 19.16 8.34 -1.18
N PRO A 19 18.97 8.89 -2.40
CA PRO A 19 19.86 8.63 -3.52
C PRO A 19 21.23 9.27 -3.31
N ASP A 20 22.26 8.64 -3.86
CA ASP A 20 23.61 9.14 -3.97
C ASP A 20 23.95 9.57 -5.42
N ALA A 21 25.21 9.90 -5.67
CA ALA A 21 25.67 10.35 -6.99
C ALA A 21 25.67 9.25 -8.06
N GLU A 22 25.70 7.99 -7.66
CA GLU A 22 25.72 6.82 -8.55
C GLU A 22 24.32 6.26 -8.80
N SER A 23 23.30 6.81 -8.12
CA SER A 23 21.94 6.33 -8.21
C SER A 23 21.30 6.61 -9.56
N ASP A 24 20.63 5.60 -10.13
CA ASP A 24 19.80 5.72 -11.33
C ASP A 24 18.32 5.41 -11.03
N LYS A 25 17.46 5.51 -12.04
CA LYS A 25 16.03 5.24 -11.90
C LYS A 25 15.70 3.80 -11.45
N TYR A 26 16.57 2.84 -11.71
CA TYR A 26 16.36 1.43 -11.33
C TYR A 26 16.86 1.16 -9.91
N SER A 27 18.02 1.69 -9.54
CA SER A 27 18.55 1.58 -8.18
C SER A 27 17.66 2.31 -7.16
N ARG A 28 16.95 3.36 -7.62
CA ARG A 28 15.95 4.09 -6.82
C ARG A 28 14.59 3.41 -6.75
N GLY A 29 14.42 2.25 -7.38
CA GLY A 29 13.19 1.48 -7.41
C GLY A 29 12.21 1.90 -8.50
N VAL A 30 11.60 0.92 -9.15
CA VAL A 30 10.52 1.07 -10.13
C VAL A 30 9.25 0.46 -9.56
N LEU A 31 8.21 1.26 -9.39
CA LEU A 31 6.90 0.81 -8.94
C LEU A 31 5.98 0.56 -10.14
N GLY A 32 5.55 -0.70 -10.32
CA GLY A 32 4.45 -1.04 -11.20
C GLY A 32 3.11 -0.72 -10.53
N ILE A 33 2.19 -0.06 -11.23
CA ILE A 33 0.88 0.32 -10.70
C ILE A 33 -0.22 -0.18 -11.62
N VAL A 34 -1.15 -0.99 -11.08
CA VAL A 34 -2.39 -1.43 -11.73
C VAL A 34 -3.57 -1.05 -10.85
N THR A 35 -4.06 0.16 -11.03
CA THR A 35 -5.12 0.77 -10.20
C THR A 35 -6.06 1.62 -11.05
N GLY A 36 -7.17 2.04 -10.47
CA GLY A 36 -8.16 2.83 -11.16
C GLY A 36 -9.04 2.01 -12.09
N SER A 37 -10.14 2.59 -12.50
CA SER A 37 -11.07 2.06 -13.49
C SER A 37 -11.79 3.23 -14.16
N ASP A 38 -12.62 2.97 -15.16
CA ASP A 38 -13.43 4.01 -15.79
C ASP A 38 -14.37 4.74 -14.80
N HIS A 39 -14.81 4.03 -13.75
CA HIS A 39 -15.66 4.60 -12.70
C HIS A 39 -14.85 5.33 -11.61
N TYR A 40 -13.63 4.90 -11.34
CA TYR A 40 -12.77 5.43 -10.28
C TYR A 40 -11.36 5.78 -10.82
N PRO A 41 -11.26 6.59 -11.88
CA PRO A 41 -9.96 6.89 -12.48
C PRO A 41 -9.06 7.74 -11.58
N GLY A 42 -9.65 8.48 -10.63
CA GLY A 42 -8.92 9.30 -9.66
C GLY A 42 -8.02 8.50 -8.73
N ALA A 43 -8.35 7.25 -8.42
CA ALA A 43 -7.51 6.39 -7.58
C ALA A 43 -6.10 6.20 -8.18
N ALA A 44 -6.02 6.04 -9.50
CA ALA A 44 -4.74 5.98 -10.21
C ALA A 44 -3.94 7.27 -10.09
N VAL A 45 -4.57 8.41 -10.32
CA VAL A 45 -3.92 9.73 -10.27
C VAL A 45 -3.37 10.01 -8.86
N ILE A 46 -4.18 9.75 -7.82
CA ILE A 46 -3.82 9.98 -6.43
C ILE A 46 -2.67 9.07 -5.99
N GLY A 47 -2.77 7.77 -6.28
CA GLY A 47 -1.73 6.80 -5.94
C GLY A 47 -0.40 7.06 -6.64
N VAL A 48 -0.43 7.39 -7.94
CA VAL A 48 0.76 7.77 -8.72
C VAL A 48 1.39 9.05 -8.19
N GLU A 49 0.59 10.09 -7.90
CA GLU A 49 1.07 11.35 -7.32
C GLU A 49 1.78 11.10 -5.98
N ALA A 50 1.16 10.33 -5.10
CA ALA A 50 1.72 9.98 -3.79
C ALA A 50 3.04 9.20 -3.93
N ALA A 51 3.09 8.21 -4.82
CA ALA A 51 4.29 7.39 -5.05
C ALA A 51 5.47 8.24 -5.54
N ILE A 52 5.26 9.10 -6.52
CA ILE A 52 6.31 9.98 -7.08
C ILE A 52 6.83 10.92 -5.98
N ARG A 53 5.95 11.48 -5.16
CA ARG A 53 6.35 12.41 -4.09
C ARG A 53 7.01 11.74 -2.89
N THR A 54 6.84 10.43 -2.74
CA THR A 54 7.57 9.62 -1.75
C THR A 54 9.02 9.37 -2.18
N GLY A 55 9.33 9.47 -3.50
CA GLY A 55 10.71 9.45 -3.98
C GLY A 55 11.10 8.22 -4.79
N VAL A 56 10.13 7.42 -5.28
CA VAL A 56 10.40 6.30 -6.19
C VAL A 56 11.12 6.79 -7.47
N GLY A 57 12.02 5.98 -7.99
CA GLY A 57 12.82 6.34 -9.17
C GLY A 57 12.02 6.40 -10.47
N MET A 58 11.01 5.53 -10.61
CA MET A 58 10.12 5.50 -11.77
C MET A 58 8.79 4.85 -11.40
N VAL A 59 7.72 5.32 -12.00
CA VAL A 59 6.41 4.65 -12.00
C VAL A 59 6.14 4.07 -13.38
N ARG A 60 5.74 2.79 -13.42
CA ARG A 60 5.11 2.14 -14.59
C ARG A 60 3.63 1.98 -14.31
N TYR A 61 2.79 2.70 -15.01
CA TYR A 61 1.36 2.60 -14.87
C TYR A 61 0.77 1.74 -15.99
N LEU A 62 0.08 0.65 -15.63
CA LEU A 62 -0.45 -0.36 -16.55
C LEU A 62 -1.97 -0.56 -16.34
N GLY A 63 -2.70 0.53 -16.15
CA GLY A 63 -4.16 0.52 -15.99
C GLY A 63 -4.93 0.71 -17.30
N ALA A 64 -6.26 0.85 -17.18
CA ALA A 64 -7.17 1.13 -18.29
C ALA A 64 -6.86 2.48 -18.95
N ASP A 65 -7.38 2.68 -20.16
CA ASP A 65 -7.07 3.86 -21.00
C ASP A 65 -7.42 5.18 -20.32
N ARG A 66 -8.64 5.30 -19.76
CA ARG A 66 -9.08 6.55 -19.13
C ARG A 66 -8.24 6.95 -17.92
N PRO A 67 -7.97 6.08 -16.93
CA PRO A 67 -7.01 6.40 -15.87
C PRO A 67 -5.62 6.74 -16.41
N THR A 68 -5.14 6.02 -17.45
CA THR A 68 -3.82 6.27 -18.08
C THR A 68 -3.72 7.68 -18.61
N GLU A 69 -4.72 8.16 -19.36
CA GLU A 69 -4.75 9.52 -19.90
C GLU A 69 -4.67 10.57 -18.78
N LEU A 70 -5.45 10.39 -17.69
CA LEU A 70 -5.46 11.33 -16.56
C LEU A 70 -4.13 11.31 -15.78
N VAL A 71 -3.52 10.14 -15.63
CA VAL A 71 -2.19 10.00 -15.03
C VAL A 71 -1.16 10.76 -15.85
N LEU A 72 -1.12 10.56 -17.18
CA LEU A 72 -0.16 11.25 -18.06
C LEU A 72 -0.39 12.76 -18.13
N GLN A 73 -1.63 13.23 -18.05
CA GLN A 73 -1.94 14.67 -17.95
C GLN A 73 -1.38 15.27 -16.66
N ARG A 74 -1.37 14.52 -15.57
CA ARG A 74 -0.87 14.97 -14.26
C ARG A 74 0.63 14.77 -14.11
N ARG A 75 1.17 13.66 -14.63
CA ARG A 75 2.54 13.17 -14.47
C ARG A 75 3.07 12.60 -15.79
N PRO A 76 3.50 13.47 -16.71
CA PRO A 76 3.97 13.04 -18.04
C PRO A 76 5.25 12.19 -18.00
N GLU A 77 5.97 12.18 -16.86
CA GLU A 77 7.14 11.33 -16.61
C GLU A 77 6.81 9.86 -16.37
N VAL A 78 5.53 9.49 -16.19
CA VAL A 78 5.09 8.11 -15.98
C VAL A 78 5.25 7.29 -17.26
N VAL A 79 5.76 6.08 -17.11
CA VAL A 79 5.92 5.13 -18.23
C VAL A 79 4.71 4.21 -18.30
N THR A 80 4.08 4.07 -19.47
CA THR A 80 2.89 3.23 -19.68
C THR A 80 3.21 1.93 -20.42
N ALA A 81 4.48 1.63 -20.65
CA ALA A 81 4.92 0.38 -21.25
C ALA A 81 5.31 -0.65 -20.19
N GLU A 82 5.06 -1.92 -20.48
CA GLU A 82 5.56 -3.05 -19.68
C GLU A 82 7.09 -3.02 -19.54
N GLY A 83 7.60 -3.67 -18.51
CA GLY A 83 9.02 -3.80 -18.27
C GLY A 83 9.33 -4.11 -16.80
N ARG A 84 10.60 -4.16 -16.46
CA ARG A 84 11.06 -4.50 -15.11
C ARG A 84 10.47 -3.53 -14.07
N VAL A 85 9.99 -4.09 -12.97
CA VAL A 85 9.59 -3.40 -11.74
C VAL A 85 10.28 -4.05 -10.53
N GLN A 86 10.35 -3.35 -9.42
CA GLN A 86 10.85 -3.86 -8.15
C GLN A 86 9.75 -4.12 -7.14
N ALA A 87 8.57 -3.51 -7.33
CA ALA A 87 7.38 -3.78 -6.54
C ALA A 87 6.12 -3.44 -7.33
N TRP A 88 4.98 -3.94 -6.87
CA TRP A 88 3.67 -3.67 -7.43
C TRP A 88 2.75 -2.96 -6.44
N LEU A 89 1.93 -2.05 -6.94
CA LEU A 89 0.72 -1.54 -6.28
C LEU A 89 -0.49 -1.91 -7.13
N ILE A 90 -1.44 -2.64 -6.54
CA ILE A 90 -2.60 -3.16 -7.27
C ILE A 90 -3.92 -2.94 -6.53
N GLY A 91 -4.98 -2.73 -7.28
CA GLY A 91 -6.37 -2.90 -6.82
C GLY A 91 -7.11 -1.64 -6.41
N SER A 92 -6.45 -0.55 -6.00
CA SER A 92 -7.13 0.72 -5.66
C SER A 92 -8.03 1.19 -6.80
N GLY A 93 -9.29 1.54 -6.50
CA GLY A 93 -10.24 2.01 -7.49
C GLY A 93 -10.69 0.97 -8.54
N MET A 94 -10.47 -0.32 -8.30
CA MET A 94 -10.90 -1.42 -9.17
C MET A 94 -12.09 -2.16 -8.57
N ASP A 95 -13.04 -2.54 -9.42
CA ASP A 95 -14.18 -3.38 -9.05
C ASP A 95 -13.88 -4.86 -9.44
N PRO A 96 -13.75 -5.78 -8.47
CA PRO A 96 -13.42 -7.19 -8.76
C PRO A 96 -14.39 -7.88 -9.70
N GLY A 97 -15.65 -7.42 -9.75
CA GLY A 97 -16.71 -7.95 -10.61
C GLY A 97 -16.68 -7.43 -12.06
N LYS A 98 -15.84 -6.43 -12.35
CA LYS A 98 -15.81 -5.75 -13.65
C LYS A 98 -14.44 -5.71 -14.32
N LEU A 99 -13.49 -6.50 -13.82
CA LEU A 99 -12.15 -6.56 -14.40
C LEU A 99 -12.19 -7.11 -15.82
N THR A 100 -11.48 -6.46 -16.72
CA THR A 100 -11.18 -6.99 -18.04
C THR A 100 -10.23 -8.20 -17.92
N ARG A 101 -10.09 -8.96 -19.01
CA ARG A 101 -9.14 -10.08 -19.06
C ARG A 101 -7.69 -9.59 -18.88
N VAL A 102 -7.36 -8.43 -19.43
CA VAL A 102 -6.02 -7.84 -19.33
C VAL A 102 -5.73 -7.43 -17.89
N GLU A 103 -6.63 -6.68 -17.26
CA GLU A 103 -6.48 -6.29 -15.86
C GLU A 103 -6.37 -7.52 -14.94
N SER A 104 -7.22 -8.53 -15.15
CA SER A 104 -7.15 -9.78 -14.40
C SER A 104 -5.79 -10.46 -14.54
N ALA A 105 -5.26 -10.55 -15.76
CA ALA A 105 -3.96 -11.15 -16.02
C ALA A 105 -2.81 -10.34 -15.39
N LEU A 106 -2.87 -9.01 -15.42
CA LEU A 106 -1.88 -8.14 -14.77
C LEU A 106 -1.88 -8.30 -13.25
N LEU A 107 -3.07 -8.36 -12.63
CA LEU A 107 -3.18 -8.61 -11.18
C LEU A 107 -2.62 -9.99 -10.80
N ASP A 108 -2.90 -11.02 -11.61
CA ASP A 108 -2.36 -12.37 -11.39
C ASP A 108 -0.84 -12.39 -11.58
N ALA A 109 -0.33 -11.74 -12.61
CA ALA A 109 1.12 -11.62 -12.85
C ALA A 109 1.82 -10.91 -11.68
N ALA A 110 1.26 -9.80 -11.17
CA ALA A 110 1.80 -9.11 -10.01
C ALA A 110 1.83 -9.99 -8.75
N LEU A 111 0.74 -10.72 -8.48
CA LEU A 111 0.64 -11.57 -7.28
C LEU A 111 1.54 -12.82 -7.33
N HIS A 112 1.96 -13.28 -8.52
CA HIS A 112 2.74 -14.51 -8.71
C HIS A 112 4.14 -14.26 -9.28
N GLY A 113 4.49 -13.01 -9.59
CA GLY A 113 5.77 -12.64 -10.24
C GLY A 113 7.00 -12.71 -9.33
N GLY A 114 6.80 -12.78 -8.01
CA GLY A 114 7.91 -12.85 -7.05
C GLY A 114 8.36 -11.50 -6.51
N GLU A 115 7.98 -10.38 -7.10
CA GLU A 115 8.21 -9.04 -6.57
C GLU A 115 7.28 -8.74 -5.38
N PRO A 116 7.68 -7.87 -4.43
CA PRO A 116 6.80 -7.38 -3.38
C PRO A 116 5.54 -6.68 -3.93
N VAL A 117 4.39 -6.89 -3.28
CA VAL A 117 3.09 -6.37 -3.72
C VAL A 117 2.39 -5.61 -2.61
N VAL A 118 1.90 -4.43 -2.91
CA VAL A 118 0.89 -3.72 -2.11
C VAL A 118 -0.48 -3.94 -2.75
N ALA A 119 -1.36 -4.64 -2.03
CA ALA A 119 -2.70 -4.99 -2.46
C ALA A 119 -3.74 -4.17 -1.68
N ASP A 120 -4.54 -3.39 -2.39
CA ASP A 120 -5.58 -2.55 -1.81
C ASP A 120 -6.94 -2.82 -2.44
N ALA A 121 -8.01 -2.49 -1.74
CA ALA A 121 -9.39 -2.45 -2.23
C ALA A 121 -9.77 -3.67 -3.09
N GLY A 122 -9.97 -3.48 -4.39
CA GLY A 122 -10.46 -4.51 -5.32
C GLY A 122 -9.58 -5.75 -5.45
N SER A 123 -8.29 -5.68 -5.10
CA SER A 123 -7.39 -6.84 -5.15
C SER A 123 -7.43 -7.71 -3.89
N LEU A 124 -7.97 -7.23 -2.76
CA LEU A 124 -7.99 -7.96 -1.49
C LEU A 124 -8.74 -9.29 -1.57
N ARG A 125 -9.84 -9.35 -2.32
CA ARG A 125 -10.57 -10.62 -2.54
C ARG A 125 -9.72 -11.64 -3.26
N ARG A 126 -8.88 -11.21 -4.21
CA ARG A 126 -7.98 -12.07 -4.96
C ARG A 126 -6.84 -12.61 -4.09
N VAL A 127 -6.29 -11.74 -3.21
CA VAL A 127 -5.32 -12.16 -2.18
C VAL A 127 -5.93 -13.23 -1.28
N THR A 128 -7.17 -13.03 -0.80
CA THR A 128 -7.87 -14.01 0.06
C THR A 128 -8.16 -15.32 -0.68
N ALA A 129 -8.67 -15.28 -1.92
CA ALA A 129 -8.97 -16.47 -2.72
C ALA A 129 -7.70 -17.28 -3.07
N GLY A 130 -6.58 -16.59 -3.30
CA GLY A 130 -5.30 -17.21 -3.52
C GLY A 130 -4.84 -18.12 -2.38
N ALA A 131 -5.27 -17.91 -1.15
CA ALA A 131 -4.95 -18.76 -0.01
C ALA A 131 -5.42 -20.20 -0.18
N HIS A 132 -6.58 -20.41 -0.80
CA HIS A 132 -7.13 -21.75 -1.03
C HIS A 132 -6.46 -22.51 -2.20
N GLN A 133 -5.78 -21.77 -3.08
CA GLN A 133 -5.06 -22.34 -4.24
C GLN A 133 -3.56 -22.48 -3.98
N ARG A 134 -3.10 -21.88 -2.88
CA ARG A 134 -1.68 -21.90 -2.52
C ARG A 134 -1.29 -23.17 -1.80
N ALA A 135 -0.73 -24.10 -2.59
CA ALA A 135 0.45 -24.81 -2.14
C ALA A 135 1.67 -23.85 -2.25
N PHE A 136 1.58 -22.59 -1.76
CA PHE A 136 2.74 -21.74 -1.68
C PHE A 136 3.66 -22.27 -0.60
N GLY A 137 4.93 -22.49 -0.95
CA GLY A 137 5.98 -22.56 0.03
C GLY A 137 5.89 -21.30 0.91
N VAL A 138 6.14 -21.44 2.20
CA VAL A 138 6.00 -20.43 3.25
C VAL A 138 6.75 -19.12 2.91
N ASP A 139 7.71 -19.17 1.98
CA ASP A 139 8.59 -18.06 1.63
C ASP A 139 8.00 -17.01 0.66
N GLU A 140 6.96 -17.32 -0.13
CA GLU A 140 6.52 -16.39 -1.19
C GLU A 140 5.42 -15.43 -0.74
N SER A 141 4.64 -15.76 0.28
CA SER A 141 3.53 -14.96 0.77
C SER A 141 3.96 -13.72 1.56
N TRP A 142 5.10 -13.76 2.25
CA TRP A 142 5.67 -12.66 3.03
C TRP A 142 6.01 -11.38 2.22
N ARG A 143 5.76 -11.38 0.94
CA ARG A 143 6.00 -10.25 0.03
C ARG A 143 4.76 -9.39 -0.20
N ILE A 144 3.62 -9.73 0.41
CA ILE A 144 2.36 -9.01 0.19
C ILE A 144 2.04 -8.15 1.40
N VAL A 145 1.75 -6.87 1.15
CA VAL A 145 1.09 -5.95 2.09
C VAL A 145 -0.35 -5.77 1.64
N ALA A 146 -1.31 -6.20 2.46
CA ALA A 146 -2.73 -5.89 2.25
C ALA A 146 -3.12 -4.67 3.10
N THR A 147 -3.92 -3.75 2.53
CA THR A 147 -4.30 -2.50 3.19
C THR A 147 -5.82 -2.39 3.43
N PRO A 148 -6.46 -3.35 4.14
CA PRO A 148 -7.90 -3.30 4.38
C PRO A 148 -8.29 -2.20 5.36
N HIS A 149 -9.47 -1.59 5.17
CA HIS A 149 -10.23 -1.00 6.26
C HIS A 149 -11.06 -2.07 6.97
N VAL A 150 -11.72 -1.74 8.09
CA VAL A 150 -12.44 -2.72 8.94
C VAL A 150 -13.45 -3.55 8.14
N GLY A 151 -14.23 -2.94 7.24
CA GLY A 151 -15.21 -3.67 6.42
C GLY A 151 -14.58 -4.61 5.39
N GLU A 152 -13.42 -4.23 4.83
CA GLU A 152 -12.64 -5.09 3.94
C GLU A 152 -12.03 -6.27 4.70
N LEU A 153 -11.51 -6.02 5.92
CA LEU A 153 -10.99 -7.08 6.79
C LEU A 153 -12.08 -8.09 7.15
N ALA A 154 -13.30 -7.64 7.48
CA ALA A 154 -14.46 -8.50 7.73
C ALA A 154 -14.78 -9.38 6.51
N THR A 155 -14.67 -8.81 5.30
CA THR A 155 -14.85 -9.57 4.04
C THR A 155 -13.74 -10.61 3.85
N MET A 156 -12.49 -10.28 4.14
CA MET A 156 -11.36 -11.21 4.08
C MET A 156 -11.55 -12.36 5.07
N LEU A 157 -11.93 -12.07 6.32
CA LEU A 157 -12.23 -13.08 7.35
C LEU A 157 -13.37 -14.01 6.91
N SER A 158 -14.43 -13.46 6.34
CA SER A 158 -15.53 -14.26 5.78
C SER A 158 -15.05 -15.19 4.66
N GLY A 159 -14.20 -14.69 3.78
CA GLY A 159 -13.57 -15.49 2.70
C GLY A 159 -12.66 -16.59 3.23
N LEU A 160 -12.11 -16.44 4.42
CA LEU A 160 -11.30 -17.44 5.12
C LEU A 160 -12.14 -18.39 5.99
N GLY A 161 -13.47 -18.27 6.00
CA GLY A 161 -14.35 -19.12 6.80
C GLY A 161 -14.39 -18.74 8.31
N SER A 162 -13.93 -17.56 8.69
CA SER A 162 -13.98 -17.00 10.06
C SER A 162 -14.71 -15.66 10.06
N PRO A 163 -16.02 -15.61 9.74
CA PRO A 163 -16.74 -14.35 9.68
C PRO A 163 -16.71 -13.62 11.03
N ALA A 164 -16.47 -12.32 10.99
CA ALA A 164 -16.45 -11.45 12.15
C ALA A 164 -17.28 -10.20 11.91
N ASP A 165 -17.94 -9.72 12.97
CA ASP A 165 -18.68 -8.47 12.92
C ASP A 165 -17.72 -7.26 12.90
N VAL A 166 -18.09 -6.23 12.15
CA VAL A 166 -17.34 -4.97 12.05
C VAL A 166 -17.11 -4.32 13.42
N GLU A 167 -18.11 -4.36 14.31
CA GLU A 167 -17.98 -3.78 15.64
C GLU A 167 -17.04 -4.61 16.54
N ALA A 168 -17.04 -5.93 16.41
CA ALA A 168 -16.08 -6.78 17.11
C ALA A 168 -14.64 -6.50 16.65
N ILE A 169 -14.43 -6.33 15.33
CA ILE A 169 -13.12 -5.96 14.76
C ILE A 169 -12.68 -4.58 15.27
N ARG A 170 -13.60 -3.61 15.37
CA ARG A 170 -13.30 -2.28 15.91
C ARG A 170 -12.88 -2.31 17.38
N ALA A 171 -13.50 -3.18 18.18
CA ALA A 171 -13.19 -3.33 19.60
C ALA A 171 -11.80 -3.96 19.82
N GLU A 172 -11.44 -4.96 19.00
CA GLU A 172 -10.19 -5.71 19.13
C GLU A 172 -9.50 -5.87 17.78
N PRO A 173 -8.97 -4.79 17.16
CA PRO A 173 -8.50 -4.81 15.77
C PRO A 173 -7.30 -5.74 15.53
N VAL A 174 -6.36 -5.80 16.46
CA VAL A 174 -5.11 -6.55 16.29
C VAL A 174 -5.32 -8.07 16.19
N PRO A 175 -6.11 -8.74 17.06
CA PRO A 175 -6.39 -10.16 16.93
C PRO A 175 -6.97 -10.57 15.57
N TYR A 176 -7.90 -9.80 15.04
CA TYR A 176 -8.51 -10.10 13.74
C TYR A 176 -7.55 -9.86 12.56
N ALA A 177 -6.75 -8.81 12.63
CA ALA A 177 -5.69 -8.57 11.63
C ALA A 177 -4.63 -9.68 11.67
N ALA A 178 -4.25 -10.15 12.87
CA ALA A 178 -3.30 -11.24 13.07
C ALA A 178 -3.81 -12.59 12.53
N ASP A 179 -5.12 -12.88 12.67
CA ASP A 179 -5.70 -14.10 12.07
C ASP A 179 -5.55 -14.08 10.54
N VAL A 180 -5.87 -12.96 9.90
CA VAL A 180 -5.70 -12.82 8.45
C VAL A 180 -4.21 -12.88 8.07
N ALA A 181 -3.34 -12.15 8.78
CA ALA A 181 -1.90 -12.11 8.50
C ALA A 181 -1.27 -13.50 8.58
N ALA A 182 -1.53 -14.24 9.64
CA ALA A 182 -0.98 -15.59 9.86
C ALA A 182 -1.50 -16.60 8.83
N ARG A 183 -2.80 -16.59 8.53
CA ARG A 183 -3.42 -17.56 7.61
C ARG A 183 -3.05 -17.33 6.16
N LEU A 184 -2.82 -16.08 5.77
CA LEU A 184 -2.41 -15.73 4.41
C LEU A 184 -0.88 -15.62 4.26
N GLY A 185 -0.14 -15.55 5.36
CA GLY A 185 1.30 -15.30 5.37
C GLY A 185 1.66 -13.91 4.84
N ILE A 186 0.87 -12.89 5.10
CA ILE A 186 1.02 -11.53 4.57
C ILE A 186 1.10 -10.48 5.67
N VAL A 187 1.63 -9.31 5.36
CA VAL A 187 1.51 -8.13 6.23
C VAL A 187 0.12 -7.51 6.03
N VAL A 188 -0.59 -7.23 7.12
CA VAL A 188 -1.90 -6.57 7.11
C VAL A 188 -1.77 -5.16 7.69
N VAL A 189 -2.11 -4.15 6.91
CA VAL A 189 -2.26 -2.75 7.33
C VAL A 189 -3.74 -2.47 7.54
N LEU A 190 -4.23 -2.66 8.75
CA LEU A 190 -5.63 -2.37 9.08
C LEU A 190 -5.83 -0.88 9.31
N LYS A 191 -6.44 -0.23 8.32
CA LYS A 191 -6.69 1.22 8.28
C LYS A 191 -7.76 1.64 9.32
N GLY A 192 -7.48 2.71 10.06
CA GLY A 192 -8.40 3.28 11.05
C GLY A 192 -7.88 4.61 11.61
N GLY A 193 -8.58 5.19 12.61
CA GLY A 193 -8.09 6.36 13.35
C GLY A 193 -6.75 6.10 14.04
N THR A 194 -6.51 4.87 14.44
CA THR A 194 -5.20 4.26 14.68
C THR A 194 -5.04 3.16 13.67
N THR A 195 -3.92 3.12 12.95
CA THR A 195 -3.61 2.05 11.99
C THR A 195 -2.72 0.99 12.64
N HIS A 196 -3.10 -0.27 12.46
CA HIS A 196 -2.33 -1.41 12.95
C HIS A 196 -1.68 -2.14 11.78
N VAL A 197 -0.36 -2.33 11.86
CA VAL A 197 0.40 -3.14 10.90
C VAL A 197 0.77 -4.43 11.59
N VAL A 198 0.30 -5.55 11.07
CA VAL A 198 0.48 -6.86 11.69
C VAL A 198 1.18 -7.79 10.71
N SER A 199 2.27 -8.39 11.15
CA SER A 199 3.05 -9.37 10.38
C SER A 199 2.54 -10.81 10.58
N PRO A 200 2.91 -11.74 9.69
CA PRO A 200 2.45 -13.14 9.76
C PRO A 200 2.82 -13.89 11.05
N ASP A 201 3.91 -13.49 11.71
CA ASP A 201 4.37 -14.04 12.99
C ASP A 201 3.62 -13.49 14.21
N GLY A 202 2.70 -12.53 13.96
CA GLY A 202 1.85 -11.92 14.99
C GLY A 202 2.46 -10.70 15.68
N GLU A 203 3.63 -10.21 15.23
CA GLU A 203 4.13 -8.90 15.67
C GLU A 203 3.20 -7.80 15.17
N ALA A 204 2.88 -6.85 16.06
CA ALA A 204 2.01 -5.73 15.75
C ALA A 204 2.71 -4.39 15.98
N ILE A 205 2.59 -3.52 14.98
CA ILE A 205 3.03 -2.13 15.02
C ILE A 205 1.80 -1.24 15.01
N THR A 206 1.79 -0.24 15.88
CA THR A 206 0.73 0.76 15.93
C THR A 206 1.26 2.11 15.48
N VAL A 207 0.56 2.72 14.54
CA VAL A 207 0.84 4.07 14.06
C VAL A 207 -0.33 4.96 14.43
N ALA A 208 -0.07 6.04 15.15
CA ALA A 208 -1.09 7.04 15.46
C ALA A 208 -1.69 7.59 14.16
N GLY A 209 -2.99 7.77 14.12
CA GLY A 209 -3.67 8.41 13.00
C GLY A 209 -3.27 9.88 12.89
N GLY A 210 -3.33 10.40 11.66
CA GLY A 210 -3.23 11.84 11.41
C GLY A 210 -4.60 12.53 11.58
N SER A 211 -4.72 13.70 10.99
CA SER A 211 -5.93 14.51 11.02
C SER A 211 -7.21 13.69 10.74
N PRO A 212 -8.29 13.90 11.49
CA PRO A 212 -9.60 13.29 11.20
C PRO A 212 -10.13 13.60 9.79
N TRP A 213 -9.67 14.65 9.14
CA TRP A 213 -9.97 14.97 7.75
C TRP A 213 -9.47 13.91 6.76
N LEU A 214 -8.58 13.01 7.17
CA LEU A 214 -8.20 11.82 6.39
C LEU A 214 -9.37 10.85 6.16
N ALA A 215 -10.50 11.00 6.87
CA ALA A 215 -11.74 10.29 6.57
C ALA A 215 -12.41 10.83 5.29
N THR A 216 -11.64 11.02 4.23
CA THR A 216 -12.04 11.55 2.92
C THR A 216 -11.72 10.51 1.84
N ALA A 217 -12.61 10.39 0.84
CA ALA A 217 -12.42 9.44 -0.27
C ALA A 217 -11.11 9.71 -1.02
N GLY A 218 -10.36 8.65 -1.31
CA GLY A 218 -9.09 8.71 -2.04
C GLY A 218 -7.84 8.79 -1.16
N THR A 219 -7.97 9.07 0.14
CA THR A 219 -6.79 9.11 1.04
C THR A 219 -6.16 7.72 1.22
N GLY A 220 -6.95 6.65 1.11
CA GLY A 220 -6.45 5.27 1.04
C GLY A 220 -5.60 5.01 -0.21
N ASP A 221 -5.97 5.59 -1.37
CA ASP A 221 -5.18 5.49 -2.60
C ASP A 221 -3.82 6.19 -2.44
N ALA A 222 -3.80 7.33 -1.73
CA ALA A 222 -2.56 8.02 -1.38
C ALA A 222 -1.68 7.16 -0.46
N LEU A 223 -2.25 6.56 0.58
CA LEU A 223 -1.55 5.64 1.48
C LEU A 223 -0.92 4.47 0.71
N ALA A 224 -1.70 3.82 -0.16
CA ALA A 224 -1.24 2.71 -0.95
C ALA A 224 -0.08 3.11 -1.89
N GLY A 225 -0.14 4.32 -2.48
CA GLY A 225 0.93 4.90 -3.29
C GLY A 225 2.23 5.14 -2.49
N ILE A 226 2.11 5.67 -1.27
CA ILE A 226 3.25 5.91 -0.37
C ILE A 226 3.91 4.58 0.01
N ILE A 227 3.11 3.59 0.47
CA ILE A 227 3.64 2.26 0.84
C ILE A 227 4.30 1.61 -0.37
N GLY A 228 3.64 1.64 -1.54
CA GLY A 228 4.18 1.07 -2.78
C GLY A 228 5.54 1.65 -3.15
N ALA A 229 5.71 2.96 -3.04
CA ALA A 229 6.98 3.62 -3.31
C ALA A 229 8.08 3.21 -2.33
N LEU A 230 7.78 3.17 -1.02
CA LEU A 230 8.74 2.70 -0.02
C LEU A 230 9.12 1.23 -0.23
N VAL A 231 8.16 0.38 -0.59
CA VAL A 231 8.44 -1.03 -0.91
C VAL A 231 9.32 -1.14 -2.15
N ALA A 232 9.05 -0.37 -3.21
CA ALA A 232 9.85 -0.39 -4.43
C ALA A 232 11.29 0.10 -4.20
N THR A 233 11.49 1.15 -3.38
CA THR A 233 12.81 1.70 -3.04
C THR A 233 13.61 0.82 -2.08
N ASN A 234 12.96 -0.12 -1.39
CA ASN A 234 13.56 -1.08 -0.46
C ASN A 234 13.42 -2.53 -0.93
N ALA A 235 13.10 -2.78 -2.20
CA ALA A 235 12.75 -4.12 -2.68
C ALA A 235 13.85 -5.15 -2.43
N GLU A 236 15.13 -4.79 -2.62
CA GLU A 236 16.26 -5.69 -2.33
C GLU A 236 16.33 -6.06 -0.84
N ARG A 237 16.02 -5.11 0.07
CA ARG A 237 15.95 -5.37 1.52
C ARG A 237 14.80 -6.30 1.86
N VAL A 238 13.62 -6.11 1.24
CA VAL A 238 12.45 -6.99 1.42
C VAL A 238 12.74 -8.40 0.94
N LEU A 239 13.43 -8.55 -0.19
CA LEU A 239 13.79 -9.87 -0.74
C LEU A 239 14.85 -10.58 0.10
N ALA A 240 15.77 -9.83 0.74
CA ALA A 240 16.77 -10.36 1.64
C ALA A 240 16.21 -10.68 3.05
N ASP A 241 15.30 -9.85 3.54
CA ASP A 241 14.65 -9.97 4.84
C ASP A 241 13.16 -9.58 4.73
N PRO A 242 12.26 -10.53 4.43
CA PRO A 242 10.82 -10.26 4.31
C PRO A 242 10.17 -9.67 5.56
N ALA A 243 10.72 -9.90 6.77
CA ALA A 243 10.21 -9.31 8.01
C ALA A 243 10.28 -7.76 7.99
N SER A 244 11.19 -7.19 7.19
CA SER A 244 11.30 -5.73 7.01
C SER A 244 10.03 -5.09 6.43
N LEU A 245 9.19 -5.86 5.74
CA LEU A 245 8.02 -5.36 5.02
C LEU A 245 7.00 -4.68 5.95
N ALA A 246 6.80 -5.20 7.17
CA ALA A 246 5.92 -4.60 8.17
C ALA A 246 6.44 -3.21 8.61
N SER A 247 7.74 -3.08 8.83
CA SER A 247 8.39 -1.81 9.17
C SER A 247 8.30 -0.77 8.04
N ILE A 248 8.47 -1.22 6.79
CA ILE A 248 8.31 -0.36 5.61
C ILE A 248 6.86 0.12 5.49
N ALA A 249 5.89 -0.78 5.66
CA ALA A 249 4.47 -0.43 5.61
C ALA A 249 4.09 0.54 6.73
N ALA A 250 4.56 0.33 7.97
CA ALA A 250 4.35 1.23 9.09
C ALA A 250 4.94 2.62 8.85
N SER A 251 6.12 2.69 8.19
CA SER A 251 6.72 3.96 7.78
C SER A 251 5.86 4.70 6.76
N GLY A 252 5.28 3.99 5.80
CA GLY A 252 4.31 4.56 4.85
C GLY A 252 3.06 5.10 5.53
N VAL A 253 2.53 4.40 6.53
CA VAL A 253 1.40 4.87 7.35
C VAL A 253 1.75 6.14 8.10
N LEU A 254 2.93 6.21 8.71
CA LEU A 254 3.38 7.41 9.43
C LEU A 254 3.54 8.61 8.49
N ILE A 255 4.13 8.42 7.32
CA ILE A 255 4.26 9.48 6.31
C ILE A 255 2.89 9.96 5.84
N HIS A 256 1.95 9.04 5.63
CA HIS A 256 0.58 9.39 5.24
C HIS A 256 -0.15 10.18 6.33
N ALA A 257 -0.05 9.77 7.60
CA ALA A 257 -0.64 10.48 8.73
C ALA A 257 -0.09 11.90 8.85
N ALA A 258 1.24 12.04 8.81
CA ALA A 258 1.91 13.35 8.86
C ALA A 258 1.58 14.23 7.63
N ALA A 259 1.40 13.63 6.44
CA ALA A 259 0.97 14.36 5.26
C ALA A 259 -0.48 14.84 5.38
N GLY A 260 -1.34 14.05 6.01
CA GLY A 260 -2.70 14.45 6.36
C GLY A 260 -2.74 15.61 7.34
N ASP A 261 -1.91 15.57 8.38
CA ASP A 261 -1.78 16.68 9.33
C ASP A 261 -1.30 17.95 8.65
N ALA A 262 -0.26 17.85 7.81
CA ALA A 262 0.27 18.99 7.06
C ALA A 262 -0.74 19.58 6.06
N ALA A 263 -1.51 18.74 5.40
CA ALA A 263 -2.54 19.16 4.46
C ALA A 263 -3.77 19.80 5.14
N ALA A 264 -4.01 19.49 6.41
CA ALA A 264 -5.18 19.95 7.17
C ALA A 264 -4.91 21.19 8.03
N VAL A 265 -3.73 21.80 7.97
CA VAL A 265 -3.36 22.96 8.80
C VAL A 265 -4.33 24.14 8.61
N ASP A 266 -4.74 24.39 7.37
CA ASP A 266 -5.60 25.51 7.01
C ASP A 266 -7.08 25.13 6.81
N GLY A 267 -7.48 23.89 7.15
CA GLY A 267 -8.87 23.46 7.05
C GLY A 267 -9.07 22.08 6.38
N PRO A 268 -10.24 21.86 5.74
CA PRO A 268 -10.54 20.59 5.06
C PRO A 268 -9.54 20.25 3.97
N LEU A 269 -9.15 18.99 3.88
CA LEU A 269 -8.28 18.47 2.82
C LEU A 269 -9.05 17.64 1.79
N ALA A 270 -8.51 17.53 0.59
CA ALA A 270 -8.82 16.51 -0.39
C ALA A 270 -7.63 15.52 -0.52
N ALA A 271 -7.88 14.35 -1.10
CA ALA A 271 -6.86 13.30 -1.17
C ALA A 271 -5.59 13.71 -1.94
N LEU A 272 -5.72 14.58 -2.95
CA LEU A 272 -4.56 15.12 -3.67
C LEU A 272 -3.71 16.05 -2.81
N ASP A 273 -4.30 16.77 -1.85
CA ASP A 273 -3.55 17.64 -0.93
C ASP A 273 -2.63 16.80 -0.04
N VAL A 274 -3.13 15.63 0.43
CA VAL A 274 -2.32 14.66 1.17
C VAL A 274 -1.14 14.20 0.31
N SER A 275 -1.39 13.77 -0.93
CA SER A 275 -0.33 13.35 -1.85
C SER A 275 0.69 14.46 -2.08
N GLN A 276 0.26 15.72 -2.19
CA GLN A 276 1.15 16.87 -2.39
C GLN A 276 2.02 17.18 -1.17
N ALA A 277 1.49 16.99 0.05
CA ALA A 277 2.20 17.23 1.30
C ALA A 277 3.32 16.20 1.56
N VAL A 278 3.25 14.99 0.98
CA VAL A 278 4.22 13.91 1.20
C VAL A 278 5.66 14.37 1.03
N ARG A 279 5.98 15.14 -0.02
CA ARG A 279 7.36 15.62 -0.26
C ARG A 279 7.91 16.42 0.91
N GLY A 280 7.10 17.31 1.51
CA GLY A 280 7.49 18.11 2.67
C GLY A 280 7.71 17.24 3.91
N VAL A 281 6.86 16.24 4.12
CA VAL A 281 7.00 15.28 5.23
C VAL A 281 8.28 14.46 5.09
N VAL A 282 8.54 13.90 3.90
CA VAL A 282 9.78 13.15 3.62
C VAL A 282 11.02 14.02 3.88
N HIS A 283 11.01 15.27 3.42
CA HIS A 283 12.09 16.21 3.71
C HIS A 283 12.28 16.43 5.22
N GLY A 284 11.19 16.67 5.96
CA GLY A 284 11.25 16.86 7.41
C GLY A 284 11.75 15.64 8.19
N LEU A 285 11.45 14.42 7.73
CA LEU A 285 11.96 13.19 8.33
C LEU A 285 13.46 12.99 8.07
N LEU A 286 14.00 13.53 6.99
CA LEU A 286 15.42 13.41 6.63
C LEU A 286 16.30 14.52 7.22
N SER A 287 15.71 15.63 7.63
CA SER A 287 16.39 16.75 8.29
C SER A 287 16.64 16.46 9.75
#